data_6f70a2e499e92cb091bcf9166d6354c0
#
_entry.id   6f70a2e499e92cb091bcf9166d6354c0
#
_cell.length_a   1.000
_cell.length_b   1.000
_cell.length_c   1.000
_cell.angle_alpha   90.00
_cell.angle_beta   90.00
_cell.angle_gamma   90.00
#
_symmetry.space_group_name_H-M   'P 1'
#
loop_
_entity.id
_entity.type
_entity.pdbx_description
1 polymer ?
#
loop_
_entity_poly.entity_id
_entity_poly.type
_entity_poly.pdbx_seq_one_letter_code
_entity_poly.pdbx_strand_id
1 'polypeptide(L)'
;MKVLIVGLGLIGGAYAYRLKNKGYKVYATDINLESIQFAKEHSYIDDGSCEALDFIRDVDMVILSIYPQAILEFLKKYSKYFKENQIITDVCGVKSSFVLEATELSKPAIYCSHHPMAGREKSGVKYSKECKFEGANFLITPTRETSYKTVEILRKLGTDLGFKRITAMDIYEHDKMIGFTSQLAHAIAVSLVNSDNNPNNTKKYIGDSYRDLTRIAMINDTLWSELFLENKENLVKHINCFQKNLDELKYALMNDDKETLESLFKSSTIIRKEMEKKWRN
;
A
#
# COMPACT_ATOMS: atom_id res chain seq x y z
N MET A 1 16.55 -4.85 17.82
CA MET A 1 15.09 -4.79 17.92
C MET A 1 14.51 -6.12 17.45
N LYS A 2 13.54 -6.64 18.20
CA LYS A 2 12.79 -7.86 17.84
C LYS A 2 11.48 -7.45 17.19
N VAL A 3 11.13 -8.04 16.05
CA VAL A 3 9.94 -7.69 15.27
C VAL A 3 9.13 -8.95 15.00
N LEU A 4 7.81 -8.87 15.15
CA LEU A 4 6.86 -9.87 14.68
C LEU A 4 6.17 -9.33 13.42
N ILE A 5 6.25 -10.08 12.34
CA ILE A 5 5.50 -9.80 11.11
C ILE A 5 4.28 -10.71 11.07
N VAL A 6 3.10 -10.11 10.97
CA VAL A 6 1.83 -10.80 10.83
C VAL A 6 1.41 -10.77 9.37
N GLY A 7 1.41 -11.93 8.73
CA GLY A 7 1.18 -12.08 7.29
C GLY A 7 2.47 -12.08 6.47
N LEU A 8 2.80 -13.22 5.87
CA LEU A 8 3.95 -13.44 4.98
C LEU A 8 3.53 -13.42 3.49
N GLY A 9 2.75 -12.39 3.13
CA GLY A 9 2.47 -12.07 1.74
C GLY A 9 3.69 -11.44 1.03
N LEU A 10 3.44 -10.73 -0.07
CA LEU A 10 4.47 -10.02 -0.82
C LEU A 10 5.19 -8.98 0.06
N ILE A 11 4.45 -8.10 0.74
CA ILE A 11 5.01 -7.01 1.55
C ILE A 11 5.60 -7.54 2.85
N GLY A 12 4.87 -8.37 3.60
CA GLY A 12 5.38 -8.94 4.86
C GLY A 12 6.65 -9.77 4.66
N GLY A 13 6.72 -10.58 3.60
CA GLY A 13 7.93 -11.31 3.24
C GLY A 13 9.09 -10.39 2.85
N ALA A 14 8.82 -9.29 2.12
CA ALA A 14 9.85 -8.30 1.77
C ALA A 14 10.40 -7.57 3.00
N TYR A 15 9.53 -7.25 3.97
CA TYR A 15 9.92 -6.69 5.26
C TYR A 15 10.76 -7.68 6.04
N ALA A 16 10.31 -8.94 6.16
CA ALA A 16 11.05 -9.99 6.85
C ALA A 16 12.48 -10.11 6.30
N TYR A 17 12.61 -10.31 4.99
CA TYR A 17 13.91 -10.44 4.33
C TYR A 17 14.83 -9.24 4.57
N ARG A 18 14.31 -8.01 4.41
CA ARG A 18 15.14 -6.80 4.53
C ARG A 18 15.54 -6.50 5.97
N LEU A 19 14.61 -6.64 6.93
CA LEU A 19 14.89 -6.42 8.34
C LEU A 19 15.87 -7.46 8.88
N LYS A 20 15.74 -8.72 8.45
CA LYS A 20 16.69 -9.77 8.80
C LYS A 20 18.10 -9.41 8.34
N ASN A 21 18.26 -8.94 7.09
CA ASN A 21 19.54 -8.49 6.55
C ASN A 21 20.11 -7.24 7.24
N LYS A 22 19.27 -6.47 7.96
CA LYS A 22 19.68 -5.32 8.78
C LYS A 22 19.98 -5.69 10.24
N GLY A 23 20.00 -6.98 10.57
CA GLY A 23 20.33 -7.46 11.91
C GLY A 23 19.18 -7.42 12.92
N TYR A 24 17.95 -7.24 12.46
CA TYR A 24 16.78 -7.42 13.32
C TYR A 24 16.57 -8.88 13.64
N LYS A 25 16.03 -9.16 14.84
CA LYS A 25 15.48 -10.47 15.14
C LYS A 25 14.04 -10.52 14.67
N VAL A 26 13.77 -11.32 13.67
CA VAL A 26 12.50 -11.33 12.94
C VAL A 26 11.75 -12.61 13.19
N TYR A 27 10.57 -12.49 13.75
CA TYR A 27 9.58 -13.56 13.86
C TYR A 27 8.44 -13.31 12.89
N ALA A 28 7.72 -14.35 12.51
CA ALA A 28 6.53 -14.21 11.69
C ALA A 28 5.40 -15.14 12.11
N THR A 29 4.18 -14.70 11.86
CA THR A 29 3.00 -15.54 11.88
C THR A 29 2.22 -15.41 10.59
N ASP A 30 1.71 -16.52 10.10
CA ASP A 30 0.85 -16.60 8.92
C ASP A 30 -0.11 -17.78 9.07
N ILE A 31 -1.30 -17.68 8.50
CA ILE A 31 -2.26 -18.80 8.45
C ILE A 31 -1.78 -19.92 7.54
N ASN A 32 -0.90 -19.63 6.59
CA ASN A 32 -0.31 -20.59 5.65
C ASN A 32 1.06 -21.05 6.15
N LEU A 33 1.11 -22.30 6.62
CA LEU A 33 2.34 -22.94 7.10
C LEU A 33 3.44 -23.01 6.04
N GLU A 34 3.10 -23.17 4.76
CA GLU A 34 4.08 -23.19 3.66
C GLU A 34 4.83 -21.85 3.53
N SER A 35 4.13 -20.74 3.76
CA SER A 35 4.76 -19.40 3.76
C SER A 35 5.78 -19.27 4.89
N ILE A 36 5.48 -19.81 6.06
CA ILE A 36 6.39 -19.81 7.23
C ILE A 36 7.60 -20.70 6.94
N GLN A 37 7.38 -21.90 6.44
CA GLN A 37 8.46 -22.85 6.08
C GLN A 37 9.39 -22.23 5.04
N PHE A 38 8.82 -21.67 3.96
CA PHE A 38 9.61 -20.98 2.94
C PHE A 38 10.46 -19.85 3.55
N ALA A 39 9.89 -19.02 4.40
CA ALA A 39 10.60 -17.91 5.03
C ALA A 39 11.73 -18.38 5.96
N LYS A 40 11.55 -19.50 6.67
CA LYS A 40 12.60 -20.14 7.48
C LYS A 40 13.72 -20.71 6.62
N GLU A 41 13.40 -21.53 5.62
CA GLU A 41 14.37 -22.17 4.72
C GLU A 41 15.24 -21.16 3.99
N HIS A 42 14.66 -19.99 3.64
CA HIS A 42 15.37 -18.92 2.94
C HIS A 42 15.98 -17.87 3.88
N SER A 43 15.95 -18.11 5.20
CA SER A 43 16.51 -17.22 6.22
C SER A 43 15.91 -15.81 6.21
N TYR A 44 14.60 -15.68 5.92
CA TYR A 44 13.90 -14.41 6.02
C TYR A 44 13.50 -14.09 7.46
N ILE A 45 13.31 -15.13 8.27
CA ILE A 45 12.90 -15.03 9.68
C ILE A 45 13.80 -15.89 10.55
N ASP A 46 13.84 -15.60 11.86
CA ASP A 46 14.51 -16.41 12.86
C ASP A 46 13.62 -17.58 13.27
N ASP A 47 12.34 -17.34 13.43
CA ASP A 47 11.33 -18.35 13.73
C ASP A 47 9.93 -17.89 13.33
N GLY A 48 8.98 -18.82 13.22
CA GLY A 48 7.61 -18.51 12.85
C GLY A 48 6.65 -19.63 13.23
N SER A 49 5.39 -19.25 13.49
CA SER A 49 4.29 -20.11 13.90
C SER A 49 2.97 -19.62 13.33
N CYS A 50 1.96 -20.49 13.20
CA CYS A 50 0.61 -20.06 12.87
C CYS A 50 -0.08 -19.29 14.00
N GLU A 51 0.47 -19.31 15.23
CA GLU A 51 -0.05 -18.61 16.39
C GLU A 51 0.84 -17.43 16.80
N ALA A 52 0.27 -16.23 16.81
CA ALA A 52 1.01 -15.02 17.18
C ALA A 52 1.44 -15.00 18.64
N LEU A 53 0.74 -15.74 19.52
CA LEU A 53 1.04 -15.82 20.95
C LEU A 53 2.44 -16.31 21.26
N ASP A 54 3.03 -17.11 20.38
CA ASP A 54 4.37 -17.64 20.56
C ASP A 54 5.44 -16.55 20.61
N PHE A 55 5.15 -15.36 20.03
CA PHE A 55 6.12 -14.29 19.90
C PHE A 55 5.65 -12.92 20.40
N ILE A 56 4.34 -12.65 20.38
CA ILE A 56 3.76 -11.30 20.51
C ILE A 56 4.20 -10.58 21.81
N ARG A 57 4.44 -11.35 22.89
CA ARG A 57 4.87 -10.82 24.19
C ARG A 57 6.36 -10.45 24.23
N ASP A 58 7.17 -10.98 23.32
CA ASP A 58 8.63 -10.90 23.41
C ASP A 58 9.26 -9.97 22.36
N VAL A 59 8.41 -9.32 21.56
CA VAL A 59 8.85 -8.41 20.50
C VAL A 59 8.66 -6.94 20.89
N ASP A 60 9.49 -6.09 20.30
CA ASP A 60 9.44 -4.64 20.47
C ASP A 60 8.41 -4.01 19.52
N MET A 61 8.19 -4.65 18.36
CA MET A 61 7.30 -4.15 17.31
C MET A 61 6.51 -5.29 16.67
N VAL A 62 5.23 -5.05 16.37
CA VAL A 62 4.36 -5.91 15.56
C VAL A 62 4.00 -5.18 14.28
N ILE A 63 4.26 -5.79 13.12
CA ILE A 63 3.94 -5.24 11.80
C ILE A 63 2.83 -6.08 11.19
N LEU A 64 1.64 -5.49 11.03
CA LEU A 64 0.45 -6.14 10.48
C LEU A 64 0.46 -5.98 8.96
N SER A 65 0.78 -7.07 8.24
CA SER A 65 0.82 -7.13 6.78
C SER A 65 -0.33 -8.01 6.25
N ILE A 66 -1.52 -7.73 6.73
CA ILE A 66 -2.79 -8.40 6.45
C ILE A 66 -3.84 -7.39 6.01
N TYR A 67 -5.03 -7.85 5.62
CA TYR A 67 -6.10 -6.99 5.12
C TYR A 67 -6.73 -6.12 6.22
N PRO A 68 -7.34 -4.97 5.89
CA PRO A 68 -7.87 -4.03 6.88
C PRO A 68 -8.81 -4.65 7.93
N GLN A 69 -9.79 -5.46 7.50
CA GLN A 69 -10.70 -6.13 8.43
C GLN A 69 -9.98 -7.13 9.32
N ALA A 70 -9.03 -7.89 8.77
CA ALA A 70 -8.22 -8.83 9.55
C ALA A 70 -7.30 -8.13 10.57
N ILE A 71 -6.92 -6.86 10.34
CA ILE A 71 -6.18 -6.05 11.31
C ILE A 71 -7.02 -5.85 12.59
N LEU A 72 -8.27 -5.41 12.45
CA LEU A 72 -9.14 -5.16 13.61
C LEU A 72 -9.45 -6.47 14.37
N GLU A 73 -9.68 -7.57 13.65
CA GLU A 73 -9.89 -8.88 14.25
C GLU A 73 -8.64 -9.36 15.03
N PHE A 74 -7.47 -9.18 14.43
CA PHE A 74 -6.20 -9.49 15.09
C PHE A 74 -6.02 -8.68 16.36
N LEU A 75 -6.25 -7.38 16.33
CA LEU A 75 -6.13 -6.52 17.50
C LEU A 75 -7.13 -6.90 18.58
N LYS A 76 -8.40 -7.17 18.26
CA LYS A 76 -9.41 -7.66 19.21
C LYS A 76 -8.98 -8.96 19.90
N LYS A 77 -8.41 -9.90 19.13
CA LYS A 77 -7.95 -11.20 19.65
C LYS A 77 -6.74 -11.08 20.57
N TYR A 78 -5.79 -10.21 20.24
CA TYR A 78 -4.46 -10.20 20.86
C TYR A 78 -4.17 -8.99 21.76
N SER A 79 -5.02 -7.97 21.84
CA SER A 79 -4.77 -6.72 22.61
C SER A 79 -4.37 -6.96 24.07
N LYS A 80 -4.97 -7.93 24.75
CA LYS A 80 -4.65 -8.29 26.15
C LYS A 80 -3.22 -8.80 26.36
N TYR A 81 -2.47 -9.06 25.31
CA TYR A 81 -1.09 -9.54 25.35
C TYR A 81 -0.07 -8.46 25.00
N PHE A 82 -0.53 -7.29 24.56
CA PHE A 82 0.35 -6.17 24.26
C PHE A 82 0.94 -5.55 25.52
N LYS A 83 2.11 -4.94 25.36
CA LYS A 83 2.84 -4.29 26.46
C LYS A 83 2.94 -2.79 26.23
N GLU A 84 3.10 -2.04 27.33
CA GLU A 84 3.51 -0.64 27.24
C GLU A 84 4.81 -0.50 26.45
N ASN A 85 4.89 0.57 25.68
CA ASN A 85 6.02 0.88 24.77
C ASN A 85 6.23 -0.09 23.60
N GLN A 86 5.46 -1.15 23.47
CA GLN A 86 5.43 -1.96 22.25
C GLN A 86 4.80 -1.16 21.12
N ILE A 87 5.36 -1.26 19.91
CA ILE A 87 4.83 -0.55 18.76
C ILE A 87 4.04 -1.53 17.89
N ILE A 88 2.80 -1.18 17.61
CA ILE A 88 1.96 -1.87 16.64
C ILE A 88 1.83 -0.99 15.41
N THR A 89 2.07 -1.54 14.25
CA THR A 89 1.98 -0.80 12.98
C THR A 89 1.42 -1.70 11.88
N ASP A 90 0.85 -1.12 10.85
CA ASP A 90 0.33 -1.83 9.68
C ASP A 90 0.88 -1.26 8.36
N VAL A 91 0.72 -2.03 7.29
CA VAL A 91 1.17 -1.66 5.93
C VAL A 91 0.01 -1.39 4.97
N CYS A 92 -1.19 -1.17 5.49
CA CYS A 92 -2.41 -1.10 4.70
C CYS A 92 -2.43 0.12 3.76
N GLY A 93 -3.12 -0.03 2.62
CA GLY A 93 -3.28 1.02 1.61
C GLY A 93 -4.38 2.04 1.89
N VAL A 94 -5.17 1.87 2.95
CA VAL A 94 -6.20 2.81 3.45
C VAL A 94 -5.99 3.05 4.93
N LYS A 95 -6.50 4.16 5.48
CA LYS A 95 -6.23 4.56 6.86
C LYS A 95 -7.47 5.06 7.63
N SER A 96 -8.24 5.95 7.04
CA SER A 96 -9.30 6.66 7.76
C SER A 96 -10.43 5.75 8.24
N SER A 97 -10.64 4.61 7.60
CA SER A 97 -11.69 3.67 7.94
C SER A 97 -11.46 2.88 9.23
N PHE A 98 -10.19 2.66 9.62
CA PHE A 98 -9.90 1.75 10.75
C PHE A 98 -8.82 2.22 11.72
N VAL A 99 -7.93 3.15 11.35
CA VAL A 99 -6.74 3.51 12.16
C VAL A 99 -7.10 4.03 13.55
N LEU A 100 -8.21 4.78 13.68
CA LEU A 100 -8.63 5.27 15.00
C LEU A 100 -9.12 4.11 15.92
N GLU A 101 -9.92 3.17 15.39
CA GLU A 101 -10.32 1.98 16.13
C GLU A 101 -9.11 1.10 16.47
N ALA A 102 -8.19 0.92 15.53
CA ALA A 102 -6.95 0.17 15.75
C ALA A 102 -6.09 0.79 16.84
N THR A 103 -6.04 2.13 16.93
CA THR A 103 -5.33 2.84 18.01
C THR A 103 -5.90 2.48 19.38
N GLU A 104 -7.23 2.52 19.52
CA GLU A 104 -7.89 2.15 20.78
C GLU A 104 -7.68 0.67 21.16
N LEU A 105 -7.85 -0.22 20.19
CA LEU A 105 -7.68 -1.66 20.39
C LEU A 105 -6.24 -2.07 20.72
N SER A 106 -5.26 -1.27 20.36
CA SER A 106 -3.85 -1.57 20.59
C SER A 106 -3.37 -1.25 22.00
N LYS A 107 -4.15 -0.50 22.81
CA LYS A 107 -3.74 -0.13 24.18
C LYS A 107 -3.50 -1.37 25.04
N PRO A 108 -2.44 -1.39 25.90
CA PRO A 108 -1.54 -0.28 26.24
C PRO A 108 -0.35 -0.06 25.27
N ALA A 109 -0.23 -0.81 24.18
CA ALA A 109 0.79 -0.58 23.15
C ALA A 109 0.51 0.71 22.36
N ILE A 110 1.52 1.17 21.62
CA ILE A 110 1.45 2.38 20.79
C ILE A 110 1.16 1.98 19.36
N TYR A 111 0.03 2.43 18.82
CA TYR A 111 -0.28 2.22 17.41
C TYR A 111 0.16 3.42 16.55
N CYS A 112 0.83 3.13 15.44
CA CYS A 112 1.11 4.13 14.42
C CYS A 112 1.18 3.45 13.05
N SER A 113 0.27 3.78 12.18
CA SER A 113 0.14 3.17 10.87
C SER A 113 1.17 3.73 9.87
N HIS A 114 1.52 2.93 8.84
CA HIS A 114 2.30 3.39 7.70
C HIS A 114 1.85 2.69 6.41
N HIS A 115 2.23 3.25 5.25
CA HIS A 115 1.92 2.69 3.95
C HIS A 115 3.17 2.68 3.07
N PRO A 116 3.75 1.51 2.78
CA PRO A 116 4.80 1.36 1.77
C PRO A 116 4.15 1.43 0.38
N MET A 117 4.35 2.53 -0.34
CA MET A 117 3.84 2.66 -1.71
C MET A 117 4.67 1.82 -2.68
N ALA A 118 4.74 0.54 -2.42
CA ALA A 118 5.47 -0.45 -3.20
C ALA A 118 4.63 -1.72 -3.31
N GLY A 119 4.63 -2.31 -4.46
CA GLY A 119 3.90 -3.55 -4.74
C GLY A 119 4.25 -4.06 -6.12
N ARG A 120 3.74 -5.22 -6.44
CA ARG A 120 3.79 -5.84 -7.76
C ARG A 120 2.52 -6.63 -7.99
N GLU A 121 2.29 -6.99 -9.23
CA GLU A 121 1.17 -7.81 -9.69
C GLU A 121 1.35 -9.31 -9.36
N LYS A 122 2.27 -9.61 -8.42
CA LYS A 122 2.54 -10.96 -7.89
C LYS A 122 2.13 -11.03 -6.43
N SER A 123 1.75 -12.21 -5.95
CA SER A 123 1.37 -12.46 -4.56
C SER A 123 2.25 -13.55 -3.92
N GLY A 124 2.34 -13.52 -2.58
CA GLY A 124 3.03 -14.54 -1.79
C GLY A 124 4.50 -14.24 -1.50
N VAL A 125 5.01 -14.91 -0.48
CA VAL A 125 6.36 -14.73 0.08
C VAL A 125 7.47 -15.04 -0.94
N LYS A 126 7.24 -15.97 -1.87
CA LYS A 126 8.22 -16.39 -2.89
C LYS A 126 8.69 -15.23 -3.78
N TYR A 127 7.83 -14.24 -4.00
CA TYR A 127 8.11 -13.07 -4.84
C TYR A 127 8.57 -11.84 -4.06
N SER A 128 8.63 -11.92 -2.74
CA SER A 128 8.89 -10.78 -1.86
C SER A 128 10.28 -10.15 -2.05
N LYS A 129 11.30 -10.93 -2.39
CA LYS A 129 12.64 -10.42 -2.74
C LYS A 129 12.65 -9.46 -3.93
N GLU A 130 11.70 -9.62 -4.84
CA GLU A 130 11.60 -8.79 -6.04
C GLU A 130 10.95 -7.42 -5.76
N CYS A 131 10.37 -7.23 -4.57
CA CYS A 131 9.74 -5.99 -4.18
C CYS A 131 10.82 -4.90 -3.97
N LYS A 132 10.78 -3.86 -4.80
CA LYS A 132 11.75 -2.75 -4.76
C LYS A 132 11.18 -1.59 -3.95
N PHE A 133 11.91 -1.16 -2.94
CA PHE A 133 11.53 -0.04 -2.06
C PHE A 133 12.28 1.26 -2.37
N GLU A 134 13.40 1.18 -3.08
CA GLU A 134 14.37 2.29 -3.24
C GLU A 134 13.78 3.53 -3.95
N GLY A 135 12.83 3.33 -4.85
CA GLY A 135 12.13 4.42 -5.57
C GLY A 135 10.75 4.77 -5.03
N ALA A 136 10.27 4.00 -4.05
CA ALA A 136 8.92 4.14 -3.51
C ALA A 136 8.86 5.12 -2.35
N ASN A 137 7.64 5.60 -2.05
CA ASN A 137 7.36 6.40 -0.86
C ASN A 137 7.00 5.51 0.32
N PHE A 138 7.39 5.94 1.53
CA PHE A 138 6.97 5.37 2.80
C PHE A 138 6.17 6.45 3.54
N LEU A 139 4.87 6.26 3.63
CA LEU A 139 3.97 7.23 4.25
C LEU A 139 3.68 6.80 5.69
N ILE A 140 3.98 7.66 6.66
CA ILE A 140 3.64 7.43 8.07
C ILE A 140 2.38 8.22 8.37
N THR A 141 1.41 7.60 9.01
CA THR A 141 0.13 8.22 9.33
C THR A 141 -0.09 8.23 10.85
N PRO A 142 0.53 9.18 11.57
CA PRO A 142 0.37 9.30 13.01
C PRO A 142 -1.06 9.79 13.35
N THR A 143 -1.56 9.35 14.49
CA THR A 143 -2.75 9.93 15.14
C THR A 143 -2.33 11.00 16.15
N ARG A 144 -3.31 11.66 16.78
CA ARG A 144 -3.04 12.65 17.85
C ARG A 144 -2.37 12.04 19.08
N GLU A 145 -2.49 10.73 19.27
CA GLU A 145 -1.86 9.98 20.38
C GLU A 145 -0.43 9.52 20.05
N THR A 146 -0.02 9.62 18.80
CA THR A 146 1.30 9.16 18.36
C THR A 146 2.38 10.16 18.77
N SER A 147 3.34 9.71 19.57
CA SER A 147 4.47 10.54 19.98
C SER A 147 5.44 10.78 18.82
N TYR A 148 6.17 11.91 18.87
CA TYR A 148 7.26 12.19 17.92
C TYR A 148 8.31 11.05 17.89
N LYS A 149 8.64 10.48 19.05
CA LYS A 149 9.57 9.34 19.18
C LYS A 149 9.09 8.13 18.35
N THR A 150 7.80 7.84 18.35
CA THR A 150 7.23 6.73 17.58
C THR A 150 7.36 6.99 16.08
N VAL A 151 7.10 8.22 15.63
CA VAL A 151 7.28 8.62 14.22
C VAL A 151 8.74 8.43 13.79
N GLU A 152 9.72 8.83 14.62
CA GLU A 152 11.14 8.65 14.31
C GLU A 152 11.55 7.15 14.26
N ILE A 153 10.95 6.30 15.10
CA ILE A 153 11.17 4.85 15.01
C ILE A 153 10.65 4.30 13.68
N LEU A 154 9.49 4.75 13.21
CA LEU A 154 8.97 4.35 11.89
C LEU A 154 9.78 4.96 10.74
N ARG A 155 10.31 6.18 10.88
CA ARG A 155 11.27 6.75 9.90
C ARG A 155 12.51 5.86 9.76
N LYS A 156 13.07 5.45 10.91
CA LYS A 156 14.19 4.51 10.93
C LYS A 156 13.82 3.18 10.28
N LEU A 157 12.66 2.62 10.59
CA LEU A 157 12.15 1.40 9.95
C LEU A 157 12.11 1.55 8.42
N GLY A 158 11.52 2.64 7.91
CA GLY A 158 11.46 2.92 6.47
C GLY A 158 12.85 3.02 5.84
N THR A 159 13.80 3.69 6.52
CA THR A 159 15.20 3.79 6.06
C THR A 159 15.88 2.41 6.03
N ASP A 160 15.71 1.60 7.08
CA ASP A 160 16.29 0.26 7.16
C ASP A 160 15.71 -0.69 6.10
N LEU A 161 14.45 -0.51 5.73
CA LEU A 161 13.80 -1.21 4.63
C LEU A 161 14.29 -0.75 3.24
N GLY A 162 14.96 0.41 3.13
CA GLY A 162 15.54 0.92 1.90
C GLY A 162 14.73 2.02 1.21
N PHE A 163 13.67 2.54 1.85
CA PHE A 163 12.94 3.69 1.32
C PHE A 163 13.79 4.98 1.44
N LYS A 164 13.80 5.78 0.38
CA LYS A 164 14.51 7.07 0.34
C LYS A 164 13.58 8.25 0.62
N ARG A 165 12.28 8.08 0.42
CA ARG A 165 11.25 9.11 0.62
C ARG A 165 10.30 8.68 1.73
N ILE A 166 10.40 9.37 2.87
CA ILE A 166 9.62 9.04 4.06
C ILE A 166 8.91 10.30 4.52
N THR A 167 7.57 10.29 4.43
CA THR A 167 6.72 11.44 4.74
C THR A 167 5.72 11.06 5.82
N ALA A 168 5.50 11.95 6.79
CA ALA A 168 4.39 11.83 7.72
C ALA A 168 3.24 12.74 7.26
N MET A 169 2.02 12.23 7.32
CA MET A 169 0.82 12.95 6.89
C MET A 169 -0.41 12.48 7.66
N ASP A 170 -1.46 13.29 7.64
CA ASP A 170 -2.74 12.96 8.26
C ASP A 170 -3.43 11.79 7.56
N ILE A 171 -4.22 10.99 8.31
CA ILE A 171 -4.91 9.79 7.80
C ILE A 171 -5.94 10.12 6.70
N TYR A 172 -6.64 11.25 6.80
CA TYR A 172 -7.64 11.66 5.81
C TYR A 172 -6.98 12.24 4.55
N GLU A 173 -5.89 13.00 4.74
CA GLU A 173 -5.08 13.47 3.61
C GLU A 173 -4.46 12.29 2.86
N HIS A 174 -3.97 11.27 3.59
CA HIS A 174 -3.48 10.03 3.00
C HIS A 174 -4.53 9.41 2.08
N ASP A 175 -5.72 9.13 2.58
CA ASP A 175 -6.75 8.42 1.82
C ASP A 175 -7.25 9.24 0.63
N LYS A 176 -7.35 10.57 0.77
CA LYS A 176 -7.65 11.46 -0.34
C LYS A 176 -6.58 11.37 -1.44
N MET A 177 -5.29 11.40 -1.07
CA MET A 177 -4.19 11.32 -2.03
C MET A 177 -4.09 9.94 -2.67
N ILE A 178 -4.26 8.87 -1.90
CA ILE A 178 -4.25 7.49 -2.42
C ILE A 178 -5.45 7.24 -3.33
N GLY A 179 -6.61 7.79 -2.99
CA GLY A 179 -7.79 7.76 -3.85
C GLY A 179 -7.50 8.27 -5.26
N PHE A 180 -6.72 9.35 -5.38
CA PHE A 180 -6.33 9.94 -6.66
C PHE A 180 -5.14 9.24 -7.31
N THR A 181 -4.03 9.10 -6.58
CA THR A 181 -2.73 8.70 -7.17
C THR A 181 -2.58 7.19 -7.37
N SER A 182 -3.42 6.39 -6.72
CA SER A 182 -3.38 4.93 -6.79
C SER A 182 -4.74 4.35 -7.21
N GLN A 183 -5.79 4.52 -6.42
CA GLN A 183 -7.06 3.84 -6.64
C GLN A 183 -7.75 4.27 -7.94
N LEU A 184 -7.78 5.56 -8.25
CA LEU A 184 -8.31 6.04 -9.53
C LEU A 184 -7.53 5.47 -10.72
N ALA A 185 -6.20 5.42 -10.64
CA ALA A 185 -5.38 4.84 -11.70
C ALA A 185 -5.72 3.36 -11.97
N HIS A 186 -5.93 2.57 -10.90
CA HIS A 186 -6.37 1.18 -11.03
C HIS A 186 -7.81 1.09 -11.58
N ALA A 187 -8.73 1.94 -11.12
CA ALA A 187 -10.09 1.98 -11.65
C ALA A 187 -10.12 2.28 -13.15
N ILE A 188 -9.30 3.23 -13.62
CA ILE A 188 -9.15 3.56 -15.04
C ILE A 188 -8.60 2.36 -15.83
N ALA A 189 -7.52 1.74 -15.33
CA ALA A 189 -6.90 0.60 -16.01
C ALA A 189 -7.86 -0.59 -16.14
N VAL A 190 -8.58 -0.94 -15.07
CA VAL A 190 -9.59 -2.00 -15.06
C VAL A 190 -10.74 -1.67 -16.02
N SER A 191 -11.25 -0.43 -15.98
CA SER A 191 -12.34 0.00 -16.85
C SER A 191 -11.93 -0.01 -18.33
N LEU A 192 -10.70 0.41 -18.63
CA LEU A 192 -10.16 0.39 -19.99
C LEU A 192 -10.07 -1.03 -20.53
N VAL A 193 -9.53 -1.97 -19.75
CA VAL A 193 -9.43 -3.38 -20.15
C VAL A 193 -10.83 -4.00 -20.34
N ASN A 194 -11.75 -3.73 -19.41
CA ASN A 194 -13.11 -4.26 -19.49
C ASN A 194 -13.96 -3.64 -20.61
N SER A 195 -13.54 -2.51 -21.20
CA SER A 195 -14.20 -1.92 -22.36
C SER A 195 -13.85 -2.59 -23.69
N ASP A 196 -12.87 -3.50 -23.69
CA ASP A 196 -12.46 -4.23 -24.89
C ASP A 196 -13.44 -5.36 -25.22
N ASN A 197 -14.16 -5.20 -26.33
CA ASN A 197 -15.14 -6.18 -26.79
C ASN A 197 -14.51 -7.34 -27.60
N ASN A 198 -13.22 -7.25 -27.95
CA ASN A 198 -12.54 -8.27 -28.77
C ASN A 198 -11.06 -8.46 -28.41
N PRO A 199 -10.74 -8.91 -27.18
CA PRO A 199 -9.37 -8.99 -26.67
C PRO A 199 -8.46 -9.91 -27.49
N ASN A 200 -9.03 -10.94 -28.16
CA ASN A 200 -8.26 -11.82 -29.05
C ASN A 200 -7.71 -11.12 -30.28
N ASN A 201 -8.36 -10.08 -30.76
CA ASN A 201 -7.87 -9.26 -31.86
C ASN A 201 -6.99 -8.12 -31.34
N THR A 202 -7.42 -7.43 -30.29
CA THR A 202 -6.71 -6.31 -29.66
C THR A 202 -5.27 -6.65 -29.30
N LYS A 203 -5.00 -7.84 -28.80
CA LYS A 203 -3.65 -8.31 -28.43
C LYS A 203 -2.61 -8.22 -29.55
N LYS A 204 -3.05 -8.18 -30.83
CA LYS A 204 -2.15 -8.09 -31.98
C LYS A 204 -1.63 -6.66 -32.22
N TYR A 205 -2.28 -5.66 -31.61
CA TYR A 205 -2.04 -4.24 -31.84
C TYR A 205 -1.58 -3.49 -30.57
N ILE A 206 -1.34 -4.20 -29.45
CA ILE A 206 -0.92 -3.60 -28.18
C ILE A 206 0.48 -3.01 -28.33
N GLY A 207 0.56 -1.67 -28.25
CA GLY A 207 1.79 -0.92 -28.10
C GLY A 207 2.14 -0.61 -26.63
N ASP A 208 3.24 0.13 -26.43
CA ASP A 208 3.75 0.45 -25.08
C ASP A 208 2.75 1.29 -24.27
N SER A 209 2.10 2.28 -24.90
CA SER A 209 1.12 3.14 -24.22
C SER A 209 -0.03 2.34 -23.58
N TYR A 210 -0.59 1.36 -24.32
CA TYR A 210 -1.64 0.51 -23.79
C TYR A 210 -1.11 -0.40 -22.68
N ARG A 211 0.06 -1.01 -22.90
CA ARG A 211 0.71 -1.93 -21.94
C ARG A 211 1.02 -1.21 -20.63
N ASP A 212 1.60 -0.03 -20.68
CA ASP A 212 1.96 0.74 -19.50
C ASP A 212 0.73 1.16 -18.71
N LEU A 213 -0.32 1.64 -19.39
CA LEU A 213 -1.55 2.08 -18.73
C LEU A 213 -2.35 0.92 -18.12
N THR A 214 -2.36 -0.26 -18.76
CA THR A 214 -3.17 -1.40 -18.35
C THR A 214 -2.42 -2.44 -17.50
N ARG A 215 -1.12 -2.29 -17.31
CA ARG A 215 -0.30 -3.21 -16.50
C ARG A 215 -0.89 -3.45 -15.12
N ILE A 216 -1.39 -2.40 -14.49
CA ILE A 216 -1.99 -2.43 -13.15
C ILE A 216 -3.44 -2.94 -13.12
N ALA A 217 -4.03 -3.34 -14.25
CA ALA A 217 -5.35 -3.98 -14.29
C ALA A 217 -5.31 -5.44 -13.82
N MET A 218 -4.14 -6.08 -13.78
CA MET A 218 -3.97 -7.40 -13.14
C MET A 218 -3.89 -7.22 -11.62
N ILE A 219 -5.03 -7.21 -10.97
CA ILE A 219 -5.16 -6.88 -9.55
C ILE A 219 -5.63 -8.08 -8.73
N ASN A 220 -5.32 -8.08 -7.44
CA ASN A 220 -5.94 -9.01 -6.49
C ASN A 220 -7.36 -8.52 -6.19
N ASP A 221 -8.35 -9.22 -6.70
CA ASP A 221 -9.77 -8.83 -6.64
C ASP A 221 -10.28 -8.65 -5.21
N THR A 222 -9.95 -9.56 -4.30
CA THR A 222 -10.36 -9.51 -2.90
C THR A 222 -9.76 -8.28 -2.19
N LEU A 223 -8.44 -8.08 -2.29
CA LEU A 223 -7.78 -6.94 -1.65
C LEU A 223 -8.28 -5.61 -2.20
N TRP A 224 -8.37 -5.48 -3.53
CA TRP A 224 -8.69 -4.20 -4.14
C TRP A 224 -10.17 -3.83 -3.98
N SER A 225 -11.08 -4.81 -3.96
CA SER A 225 -12.48 -4.53 -3.63
C SER A 225 -12.63 -3.97 -2.20
N GLU A 226 -11.91 -4.55 -1.22
CA GLU A 226 -11.90 -4.04 0.14
C GLU A 226 -11.31 -2.61 0.20
N LEU A 227 -10.13 -2.37 -0.40
CA LEU A 227 -9.50 -1.05 -0.44
C LEU A 227 -10.36 0.02 -1.12
N PHE A 228 -11.10 -0.33 -2.17
CA PHE A 228 -12.01 0.59 -2.85
C PHE A 228 -13.22 0.94 -1.99
N LEU A 229 -13.81 -0.04 -1.33
CA LEU A 229 -14.95 0.15 -0.45
C LEU A 229 -14.59 0.95 0.80
N GLU A 230 -13.44 0.70 1.39
CA GLU A 230 -12.94 1.42 2.56
C GLU A 230 -12.59 2.90 2.27
N ASN A 231 -12.36 3.26 1.01
CA ASN A 231 -12.08 4.64 0.58
C ASN A 231 -13.09 5.15 -0.46
N LYS A 232 -14.31 4.59 -0.46
CA LYS A 232 -15.30 4.80 -1.53
C LYS A 232 -15.64 6.27 -1.79
N GLU A 233 -15.76 7.09 -0.76
CA GLU A 233 -16.18 8.49 -0.89
C GLU A 233 -15.14 9.31 -1.66
N ASN A 234 -13.85 9.15 -1.33
CA ASN A 234 -12.75 9.79 -2.03
C ASN A 234 -12.64 9.25 -3.47
N LEU A 235 -12.71 7.93 -3.64
CA LEU A 235 -12.59 7.31 -4.95
C LEU A 235 -13.73 7.73 -5.88
N VAL A 236 -14.98 7.69 -5.44
CA VAL A 236 -16.15 8.14 -6.23
C VAL A 236 -16.01 9.60 -6.63
N LYS A 237 -15.58 10.48 -5.72
CA LYS A 237 -15.31 11.88 -6.02
C LYS A 237 -14.26 12.04 -7.13
N HIS A 238 -13.18 11.28 -7.08
CA HIS A 238 -12.13 11.32 -8.09
C HIS A 238 -12.58 10.73 -9.43
N ILE A 239 -13.37 9.64 -9.42
CA ILE A 239 -13.98 9.08 -10.64
C ILE A 239 -14.89 10.11 -11.30
N ASN A 240 -15.77 10.77 -10.56
CA ASN A 240 -16.66 11.81 -11.12
C ASN A 240 -15.87 12.96 -11.75
N CYS A 241 -14.79 13.41 -11.09
CA CYS A 241 -13.92 14.44 -11.63
C CYS A 241 -13.23 13.97 -12.93
N PHE A 242 -12.73 12.74 -12.95
CA PHE A 242 -12.12 12.14 -14.13
C PHE A 242 -13.12 12.01 -15.29
N GLN A 243 -14.33 11.52 -15.01
CA GLN A 243 -15.40 11.41 -16.03
C GLN A 243 -15.73 12.76 -16.65
N LYS A 244 -15.84 13.82 -15.82
CA LYS A 244 -16.09 15.18 -16.32
C LYS A 244 -15.00 15.63 -17.32
N ASN A 245 -13.73 15.41 -16.99
CA ASN A 245 -12.61 15.76 -17.89
C ASN A 245 -12.61 14.90 -19.16
N LEU A 246 -13.01 13.64 -19.07
CA LEU A 246 -13.15 12.76 -20.24
C LEU A 246 -14.31 13.21 -21.15
N ASP A 247 -15.42 13.64 -20.55
CA ASP A 247 -16.57 14.16 -21.28
C ASP A 247 -16.25 15.50 -21.99
N GLU A 248 -15.43 16.37 -21.38
CA GLU A 248 -14.95 17.60 -22.03
C GLU A 248 -14.12 17.28 -23.29
N LEU A 249 -13.19 16.33 -23.18
CA LEU A 249 -12.39 15.86 -24.33
C LEU A 249 -13.28 15.25 -25.41
N LYS A 250 -14.25 14.41 -25.04
CA LYS A 250 -15.22 13.81 -25.96
C LYS A 250 -16.06 14.88 -26.66
N TYR A 251 -16.54 15.90 -25.93
CA TYR A 251 -17.32 16.99 -26.48
C TYR A 251 -16.52 17.78 -27.51
N ALA A 252 -15.27 18.11 -27.23
CA ALA A 252 -14.38 18.77 -28.15
C ALA A 252 -14.17 17.95 -29.45
N LEU A 253 -14.01 16.64 -29.33
CA LEU A 253 -13.92 15.73 -30.48
C LEU A 253 -15.20 15.69 -31.31
N MET A 254 -16.38 15.65 -30.68
CA MET A 254 -17.67 15.60 -31.37
C MET A 254 -17.99 16.89 -32.14
N ASN A 255 -17.37 18.01 -31.78
CA ASN A 255 -17.59 19.33 -32.39
C ASN A 255 -16.40 19.77 -33.28
N ASP A 256 -15.44 18.90 -33.55
CA ASP A 256 -14.21 19.21 -34.29
C ASP A 256 -13.45 20.42 -33.71
N ASP A 257 -13.58 20.65 -32.37
CA ASP A 257 -12.99 21.78 -31.67
C ASP A 257 -11.50 21.52 -31.36
N LYS A 258 -10.69 21.83 -32.36
CA LYS A 258 -9.24 21.68 -32.31
C LYS A 258 -8.61 22.60 -31.25
N GLU A 259 -9.13 23.81 -31.05
CA GLU A 259 -8.55 24.76 -30.10
C GLU A 259 -8.68 24.25 -28.64
N THR A 260 -9.86 23.75 -28.26
CA THR A 260 -10.09 23.13 -26.97
C THR A 260 -9.19 21.89 -26.78
N LEU A 261 -9.07 21.02 -27.79
CA LEU A 261 -8.17 19.86 -27.69
C LEU A 261 -6.71 20.27 -27.46
N GLU A 262 -6.20 21.23 -28.22
CA GLU A 262 -4.83 21.74 -28.02
C GLU A 262 -4.63 22.36 -26.64
N SER A 263 -5.63 23.07 -26.12
CA SER A 263 -5.60 23.64 -24.77
C SER A 263 -5.50 22.57 -23.69
N LEU A 264 -6.32 21.51 -23.77
CA LEU A 264 -6.28 20.37 -22.84
C LEU A 264 -4.92 19.66 -22.85
N PHE A 265 -4.35 19.44 -24.05
CA PHE A 265 -3.03 18.79 -24.18
C PHE A 265 -1.88 19.67 -23.66
N LYS A 266 -1.93 20.98 -23.88
CA LYS A 266 -0.96 21.93 -23.33
C LYS A 266 -1.02 21.94 -21.78
N SER A 267 -2.23 22.01 -21.22
CA SER A 267 -2.45 22.00 -19.77
C SER A 267 -1.87 20.75 -19.12
N SER A 268 -2.21 19.57 -19.61
CA SER A 268 -1.71 18.29 -19.10
C SER A 268 -0.17 18.21 -19.18
N THR A 269 0.41 18.69 -20.28
CA THR A 269 1.85 18.71 -20.47
C THR A 269 2.56 19.61 -19.46
N ILE A 270 2.01 20.79 -19.18
CA ILE A 270 2.57 21.74 -18.19
C ILE A 270 2.55 21.09 -16.80
N ILE A 271 1.39 20.58 -16.40
CA ILE A 271 1.21 19.95 -15.08
C ILE A 271 2.20 18.77 -14.91
N ARG A 272 2.31 17.91 -15.91
CA ARG A 272 3.19 16.73 -15.86
C ARG A 272 4.66 17.12 -15.76
N LYS A 273 5.10 18.15 -16.50
CA LYS A 273 6.47 18.68 -16.39
C LYS A 273 6.78 19.28 -15.03
N GLU A 274 5.81 19.95 -14.40
CA GLU A 274 6.00 20.49 -13.02
C GLU A 274 6.16 19.36 -12.02
N MET A 275 5.39 18.29 -12.13
CA MET A 275 5.54 17.10 -11.28
C MET A 275 6.93 16.49 -11.40
N GLU A 276 7.52 16.43 -12.60
CA GLU A 276 8.87 15.90 -12.80
C GLU A 276 9.97 16.76 -12.19
N LYS A 277 9.84 18.08 -12.21
CA LYS A 277 10.83 18.99 -11.60
C LYS A 277 10.99 18.76 -10.09
N LYS A 278 9.91 18.50 -9.38
CA LYS A 278 9.91 18.22 -7.92
C LYS A 278 10.51 16.86 -7.56
N TRP A 279 10.62 15.95 -8.52
CA TRP A 279 11.16 14.61 -8.29
C TRP A 279 12.70 14.52 -8.44
N ARG A 280 13.34 15.56 -8.97
CA ARG A 280 14.80 15.62 -9.20
C ARG A 280 15.59 16.27 -8.06
N ASN A 281 14.91 16.86 -7.08
CA ASN A 281 15.49 17.46 -5.86
C ASN A 281 15.21 16.57 -4.64
#